data_32514f73795a810129b9726e6bc653d6
#
_entry.id   32514f73795a810129b9726e6bc653d6
#
_cell.length_a   1.000
_cell.length_b   1.000
_cell.length_c   1.000
_cell.angle_alpha   90.00
_cell.angle_beta   90.00
_cell.angle_gamma   90.00
#
_symmetry.space_group_name_H-M   'P 1'
#
loop_
_entity.id
_entity.type
_entity.pdbx_description
1 polymer ?
#
loop_
_entity_poly.entity_id
_entity_poly.type
_entity_poly.pdbx_seq_one_letter_code
_entity_poly.pdbx_strand_id
1 'polypeptide(L)'
;RHAIPQALSNGGSAMFGLNDGMRYYVCQHYVRMNLGINGLYKLVSQEMDLPPLSGAVFIFFSKNRQQVKLLRWDTDGFTLYQKRLESGTFEIPYFNPGKKACVMPYKTLSAIMSGISLKSVRYRKRLGIDNSMFVNN
;
A
#
# COMPACT_ATOMS: atom_id res chain seq x y z
N ARG A 1 -21.08 -5.32 -12.14
CA ARG A 1 -20.41 -6.09 -12.05
C ARG A 1 -20.47 -6.80 -10.94
N HIS A 2 -20.14 -7.74 -10.93
CA HIS A 2 -20.21 -8.37 -9.93
C HIS A 2 -19.18 -9.25 -9.89
N ALA A 3 -18.09 -9.09 -10.38
CA ALA A 3 -16.96 -9.90 -10.27
C ALA A 3 -16.43 -10.03 -8.91
N ILE A 4 -16.99 -9.32 -8.07
CA ILE A 4 -16.60 -9.37 -6.74
C ILE A 4 -16.52 -10.72 -6.16
N PRO A 5 -17.42 -11.58 -6.40
CA PRO A 5 -17.36 -12.88 -5.81
C PRO A 5 -16.11 -13.65 -6.15
N GLN A 6 -15.58 -13.40 -7.32
CA GLN A 6 -14.42 -14.11 -7.65
C GLN A 6 -13.25 -13.68 -6.85
N ALA A 7 -13.09 -12.41 -6.64
CA ALA A 7 -12.01 -11.93 -5.84
C ALA A 7 -12.09 -12.49 -4.45
N LEU A 8 -13.28 -12.58 -3.93
CA LEU A 8 -13.45 -13.09 -2.60
C LEU A 8 -13.17 -14.56 -2.51
N SER A 9 -13.41 -15.27 -3.57
CA SER A 9 -13.23 -16.70 -3.55
C SER A 9 -11.77 -17.11 -3.51
N ASN A 10 -10.87 -16.17 -3.67
CA ASN A 10 -9.48 -16.49 -3.58
C ASN A 10 -8.95 -16.38 -2.17
N GLY A 11 -9.74 -16.73 -1.21
CA GLY A 11 -9.29 -16.78 0.15
C GLY A 11 -9.20 -15.43 0.81
N GLY A 12 -9.85 -14.47 0.25
CA GLY A 12 -9.88 -13.16 0.88
C GLY A 12 -8.61 -12.37 0.74
N SER A 13 -7.66 -12.84 -0.04
CA SER A 13 -6.42 -12.10 -0.17
C SER A 13 -6.51 -11.03 -1.24
N ALA A 14 -7.54 -11.05 -2.07
CA ALA A 14 -7.63 -10.07 -3.13
C ALA A 14 -8.22 -8.76 -2.63
N MET A 15 -7.73 -7.64 -3.15
CA MET A 15 -8.20 -6.33 -2.83
C MET A 15 -8.42 -5.62 -4.14
N PHE A 16 -9.67 -5.54 -4.60
CA PHE A 16 -9.97 -4.84 -5.85
C PHE A 16 -9.10 -5.29 -7.03
N GLY A 17 -8.93 -6.58 -7.16
CA GLY A 17 -8.14 -7.13 -8.25
C GLY A 17 -6.64 -7.07 -8.06
N LEU A 18 -6.17 -6.62 -6.91
CA LEU A 18 -4.74 -6.60 -6.64
C LEU A 18 -4.23 -8.01 -6.37
N ASN A 19 -3.02 -8.27 -6.78
CA ASN A 19 -2.43 -9.60 -6.62
C ASN A 19 -0.91 -9.50 -6.57
N ASP A 20 -0.26 -10.62 -6.36
CA ASP A 20 1.18 -10.66 -6.19
C ASP A 20 1.96 -10.52 -7.50
N GLY A 21 1.28 -10.45 -8.62
CA GLY A 21 1.94 -10.19 -9.90
C GLY A 21 2.15 -8.71 -10.18
N MET A 22 1.65 -7.84 -9.33
CA MET A 22 1.78 -6.41 -9.50
C MET A 22 2.94 -5.89 -8.68
N ARG A 23 3.41 -4.69 -9.03
CA ARG A 23 4.45 -4.02 -8.26
C ARG A 23 3.81 -2.99 -7.36
N TYR A 24 4.32 -2.88 -6.14
CA TYR A 24 3.80 -1.98 -5.13
C TYR A 24 4.92 -1.11 -4.61
N TYR A 25 4.70 0.20 -4.59
CA TYR A 25 5.68 1.16 -4.12
C TYR A 25 5.07 2.03 -3.04
N VAL A 26 5.80 2.21 -1.95
CA VAL A 26 5.35 3.03 -0.83
C VAL A 26 6.03 4.37 -0.88
N CYS A 27 5.23 5.44 -0.83
CA CYS A 27 5.76 6.79 -0.68
C CYS A 27 6.45 6.90 0.67
N GLN A 28 7.66 7.44 0.68
CA GLN A 28 8.51 7.42 1.85
C GLN A 28 8.32 8.61 2.78
N HIS A 29 7.12 9.14 2.82
CA HIS A 29 6.71 10.11 3.82
C HIS A 29 5.19 10.06 3.97
N TYR A 30 4.69 10.57 5.06
CA TYR A 30 3.24 10.62 5.25
C TYR A 30 2.61 11.63 4.31
N VAL A 31 1.38 11.36 3.91
CA VAL A 31 0.69 12.14 2.89
C VAL A 31 -0.64 12.64 3.45
N ARG A 32 -1.00 13.86 3.11
CA ARG A 32 -2.29 14.38 3.52
C ARG A 32 -3.40 13.66 2.76
N MET A 33 -4.42 13.27 3.48
CA MET A 33 -5.47 12.42 2.91
C MET A 33 -6.54 13.22 2.17
N ASN A 34 -6.40 14.53 2.07
CA ASN A 34 -7.30 15.33 1.25
C ASN A 34 -6.86 15.33 -0.22
N LEU A 35 -5.74 14.72 -0.54
CA LEU A 35 -5.29 14.64 -1.93
C LEU A 35 -6.11 13.59 -2.67
N GLY A 36 -6.65 13.99 -3.81
CA GLY A 36 -7.33 13.07 -4.71
C GLY A 36 -6.38 12.53 -5.75
N ILE A 37 -6.95 11.99 -6.83
CA ILE A 37 -6.16 11.36 -7.89
C ILE A 37 -5.11 12.30 -8.46
N ASN A 38 -5.49 13.55 -8.75
CA ASN A 38 -4.55 14.47 -9.38
C ASN A 38 -3.37 14.80 -8.45
N GLY A 39 -3.65 15.01 -7.17
CA GLY A 39 -2.58 15.29 -6.22
C GLY A 39 -1.66 14.10 -6.03
N LEU A 40 -2.22 12.91 -5.97
CA LEU A 40 -1.41 11.70 -5.82
C LEU A 40 -0.61 11.41 -7.08
N TYR A 41 -1.18 11.67 -8.24
CA TYR A 41 -0.47 11.56 -9.51
C TYR A 41 0.81 12.40 -9.47
N LYS A 42 0.70 13.64 -8.98
CA LYS A 42 1.86 14.52 -8.89
C LYS A 42 2.88 13.99 -7.90
N LEU A 43 2.44 13.42 -6.81
CA LEU A 43 3.37 12.82 -5.86
C LEU A 43 4.15 11.69 -6.51
N VAL A 44 3.48 10.83 -7.27
CA VAL A 44 4.15 9.71 -7.92
C VAL A 44 5.19 10.22 -8.90
N SER A 45 4.82 11.15 -9.77
CA SER A 45 5.73 11.59 -10.82
C SER A 45 6.83 12.50 -10.30
N GLN A 46 6.53 13.36 -9.35
CA GLN A 46 7.47 14.39 -8.92
C GLN A 46 8.25 14.03 -7.67
N GLU A 47 7.63 13.36 -6.73
CA GLU A 47 8.30 13.05 -5.47
C GLU A 47 8.74 11.60 -5.37
N MET A 48 7.98 10.67 -5.87
CA MET A 48 8.43 9.28 -5.91
C MET A 48 9.32 8.99 -7.12
N ASP A 49 9.25 9.87 -8.11
CA ASP A 49 10.06 9.77 -9.33
C ASP A 49 9.79 8.46 -10.06
N LEU A 50 8.53 8.11 -10.15
CA LEU A 50 8.10 6.89 -10.82
C LEU A 50 7.05 7.23 -11.89
N PRO A 51 6.93 6.39 -12.93
CA PRO A 51 5.93 6.63 -13.95
C PRO A 51 4.53 6.27 -13.45
N PRO A 52 3.62 7.25 -13.40
CA PRO A 52 2.30 7.00 -12.81
C PRO A 52 1.42 6.05 -13.63
N LEU A 53 1.66 5.94 -14.94
CA LEU A 53 0.83 5.12 -15.82
C LEU A 53 1.38 3.72 -16.04
N SER A 54 2.25 3.28 -15.15
CA SER A 54 2.92 2.00 -15.33
C SER A 54 2.06 0.79 -14.98
N GLY A 55 0.96 1.00 -14.29
CA GLY A 55 0.17 -0.11 -13.77
C GLY A 55 0.61 -0.55 -12.38
N ALA A 56 1.70 0.01 -11.87
CA ALA A 56 2.09 -0.26 -10.49
C ALA A 56 1.12 0.35 -9.52
N VAL A 57 1.09 -0.16 -8.31
CA VAL A 57 0.25 0.34 -7.24
C VAL A 57 1.08 1.22 -6.33
N PHE A 58 0.62 2.45 -6.12
CA PHE A 58 1.34 3.42 -5.28
C PHE A 58 0.59 3.57 -3.96
N ILE A 59 1.32 3.48 -2.85
CA ILE A 59 0.75 3.39 -1.52
C ILE A 59 1.10 4.61 -0.71
N PHE A 60 0.09 5.23 -0.09
CA PHE A 60 0.25 6.46 0.69
C PHE A 60 -0.41 6.31 2.04
N PHE A 61 0.31 6.63 3.10
CA PHE A 61 -0.21 6.54 4.47
C PHE A 61 -0.37 7.92 5.09
N SER A 62 -1.40 8.08 5.89
CA SER A 62 -1.59 9.29 6.66
C SER A 62 -0.66 9.35 7.87
N LYS A 63 -0.40 10.56 8.38
CA LYS A 63 0.50 10.74 9.50
C LYS A 63 0.02 10.02 10.76
N ASN A 64 -1.29 9.99 10.99
CA ASN A 64 -1.82 9.28 12.14
C ASN A 64 -1.91 7.77 11.89
N ARG A 65 -1.54 7.31 10.71
CA ARG A 65 -1.53 5.90 10.32
C ARG A 65 -2.89 5.22 10.40
N GLN A 66 -3.93 5.99 10.30
CA GLN A 66 -5.30 5.46 10.29
C GLN A 66 -5.88 5.39 8.91
N GLN A 67 -5.24 6.00 7.92
CA GLN A 67 -5.74 5.99 6.56
C GLN A 67 -4.66 5.59 5.59
N VAL A 68 -5.06 4.91 4.53
CA VAL A 68 -4.18 4.52 3.44
C VAL A 68 -4.91 4.74 2.13
N LYS A 69 -4.19 5.17 1.12
CA LYS A 69 -4.69 5.26 -0.24
C LYS A 69 -3.79 4.47 -1.16
N LEU A 70 -4.40 3.75 -2.10
CA LEU A 70 -3.69 3.02 -3.12
C LEU A 70 -4.14 3.56 -4.47
N LEU A 71 -3.17 3.98 -5.29
CA LEU A 71 -3.45 4.53 -6.61
C LEU A 71 -2.86 3.63 -7.67
N ARG A 72 -3.64 3.32 -8.70
CA ARG A 72 -3.17 2.48 -9.78
C ARG A 72 -3.79 2.91 -11.10
N TRP A 73 -2.96 2.99 -12.14
CA TRP A 73 -3.46 3.19 -13.49
C TRP A 73 -3.93 1.83 -14.02
N ASP A 74 -5.19 1.76 -14.44
CA ASP A 74 -5.77 0.52 -14.91
C ASP A 74 -6.31 0.72 -16.31
N THR A 75 -5.51 0.43 -17.28
CA THR A 75 -5.85 0.43 -18.71
C THR A 75 -6.29 1.81 -19.25
N ASP A 76 -7.35 2.37 -18.72
CA ASP A 76 -7.92 3.61 -19.27
C ASP A 76 -8.24 4.64 -18.20
N GLY A 77 -7.85 4.42 -16.99
CA GLY A 77 -8.13 5.37 -15.92
C GLY A 77 -7.42 5.00 -14.64
N PHE A 78 -7.54 5.87 -13.64
CA PHE A 78 -6.97 5.59 -12.33
C PHE A 78 -8.01 4.99 -11.42
N THR A 79 -7.60 3.98 -10.67
CA THR A 79 -8.39 3.44 -9.57
C THR A 79 -7.75 3.92 -8.27
N LEU A 80 -8.58 4.46 -7.38
CA LEU A 80 -8.13 4.92 -6.09
C LEU A 80 -8.88 4.14 -5.02
N TYR A 81 -8.14 3.38 -4.22
CA TYR A 81 -8.69 2.66 -3.09
C TYR A 81 -8.31 3.41 -1.83
N GLN A 82 -9.25 3.55 -0.91
CA GLN A 82 -8.99 4.23 0.33
C GLN A 82 -9.60 3.44 1.48
N LYS A 83 -8.86 3.31 2.56
CA LYS A 83 -9.37 2.68 3.76
C LYS A 83 -9.01 3.54 4.97
N ARG A 84 -9.99 3.75 5.85
CA ARG A 84 -9.77 4.45 7.10
C ARG A 84 -10.15 3.52 8.24
N LEU A 85 -9.23 3.33 9.18
CA LEU A 85 -9.51 2.52 10.36
C LEU A 85 -10.31 3.34 11.35
N GLU A 86 -11.35 2.75 11.91
CA GLU A 86 -12.13 3.42 12.94
C GLU A 86 -11.47 3.32 14.30
N SER A 87 -10.61 2.33 14.49
CA SER A 87 -9.80 2.25 15.70
C SER A 87 -8.47 1.60 15.36
N GLY A 88 -7.44 1.92 16.12
CA GLY A 88 -6.11 1.39 15.88
C GLY A 88 -5.42 2.10 14.73
N THR A 89 -4.27 1.61 14.36
CA THR A 89 -3.47 2.18 13.29
C THR A 89 -2.90 1.06 12.43
N PHE A 90 -2.56 1.40 11.19
CA PHE A 90 -1.83 0.48 10.34
C PHE A 90 -0.40 0.34 10.85
N GLU A 91 0.14 -0.88 10.80
CA GLU A 91 1.55 -1.11 11.04
C GLU A 91 2.24 -0.92 9.71
N ILE A 92 3.09 0.07 9.61
CA ILE A 92 3.73 0.40 8.34
C ILE A 92 5.24 0.33 8.46
N PRO A 93 5.93 0.10 7.35
CA PRO A 93 7.40 0.04 7.40
C PRO A 93 7.98 1.40 7.74
N TYR A 94 9.17 1.40 8.33
CA TYR A 94 9.90 2.63 8.55
C TYR A 94 10.22 3.25 7.19
N PHE A 95 10.03 4.55 7.10
CA PHE A 95 10.40 5.25 5.88
C PHE A 95 11.91 5.39 5.81
N ASN A 96 12.42 5.27 4.58
CA ASN A 96 13.84 5.44 4.32
C ASN A 96 14.05 6.85 3.80
N PRO A 97 14.65 7.75 4.60
CA PRO A 97 14.78 9.13 4.17
C PRO A 97 15.69 9.32 2.97
N GLY A 98 16.49 8.32 2.64
CA GLY A 98 17.35 8.39 1.47
C GLY A 98 16.68 7.92 0.21
N LYS A 99 15.41 7.53 0.27
CA LYS A 99 14.70 7.04 -0.90
C LYS A 99 13.39 7.78 -1.10
N LYS A 100 12.96 7.87 -2.35
CA LYS A 100 11.71 8.53 -2.69
C LYS A 100 10.55 7.54 -2.68
N ALA A 101 10.85 6.28 -2.93
CA ALA A 101 9.87 5.21 -2.93
C ALA A 101 10.56 3.90 -2.61
N CYS A 102 9.84 2.99 -1.97
CA CYS A 102 10.37 1.67 -1.68
C CYS A 102 9.37 0.62 -2.12
N VAL A 103 9.88 -0.48 -2.64
CA VAL A 103 9.05 -1.61 -3.05
C VAL A 103 8.51 -2.30 -1.80
N MET A 104 7.26 -2.73 -1.88
CA MET A 104 6.65 -3.53 -0.83
C MET A 104 6.09 -4.80 -1.45
N PRO A 105 6.41 -5.98 -0.90
CA PRO A 105 5.80 -7.21 -1.39
C PRO A 105 4.28 -7.21 -1.16
N TYR A 106 3.55 -7.81 -2.07
CA TYR A 106 2.10 -7.90 -1.92
C TYR A 106 1.71 -8.56 -0.61
N LYS A 107 2.43 -9.60 -0.21
CA LYS A 107 2.13 -10.32 1.03
C LYS A 107 2.18 -9.36 2.24
N THR A 108 3.15 -8.47 2.26
CA THR A 108 3.27 -7.48 3.33
C THR A 108 2.11 -6.50 3.30
N LEU A 109 1.79 -5.99 2.11
CA LEU A 109 0.67 -5.08 1.97
C LEU A 109 -0.63 -5.75 2.41
N SER A 110 -0.85 -6.97 2.00
CA SER A 110 -2.05 -7.72 2.35
C SER A 110 -2.17 -7.88 3.87
N ALA A 111 -1.08 -8.17 4.55
CA ALA A 111 -1.08 -8.29 6.01
C ALA A 111 -1.41 -6.96 6.67
N ILE A 112 -0.81 -5.87 6.19
CA ILE A 112 -1.08 -4.53 6.71
C ILE A 112 -2.55 -4.19 6.55
N MET A 113 -3.09 -4.42 5.36
CA MET A 113 -4.47 -4.07 5.05
C MET A 113 -5.47 -4.92 5.82
N SER A 114 -5.09 -6.14 6.17
CA SER A 114 -5.97 -7.03 6.92
C SER A 114 -5.95 -6.77 8.42
N GLY A 115 -5.11 -5.86 8.88
CA GLY A 115 -5.00 -5.57 10.29
C GLY A 115 -4.23 -6.60 11.09
N ILE A 116 -3.51 -7.49 10.41
CA ILE A 116 -2.70 -8.49 11.09
C ILE A 116 -1.43 -7.83 11.58
N SER A 117 -1.08 -8.05 12.83
CA SER A 117 0.16 -7.53 13.35
C SER A 117 1.33 -8.24 12.70
N LEU A 118 2.22 -7.48 12.09
CA LEU A 118 3.39 -8.05 11.45
C LEU A 118 4.35 -8.67 12.46
N LYS A 119 4.30 -8.18 13.68
CA LYS A 119 5.13 -8.75 14.73
C LYS A 119 4.64 -10.14 15.10
N SER A 120 3.33 -10.33 15.15
CA SER A 120 2.79 -11.62 15.55
C SER A 120 2.85 -12.64 14.41
N VAL A 121 2.89 -12.18 13.17
CA VAL A 121 3.00 -13.06 12.04
C VAL A 121 4.40 -13.65 11.97
N ARG A 122 5.38 -12.95 12.53
CA ARG A 122 6.73 -13.49 12.60
C ARG A 122 7.31 -13.76 11.23
N TYR A 123 7.37 -12.76 10.40
CA TYR A 123 8.05 -12.85 9.15
C TYR A 123 9.50 -13.10 9.46
N ARG A 124 9.98 -14.23 9.15
CA ARG A 124 11.31 -14.62 9.49
C ARG A 124 12.31 -14.09 8.52
N LYS A 125 13.55 -14.24 8.86
CA LYS A 125 14.64 -13.86 7.99
C LYS A 125 14.56 -14.55 6.66
N ARG A 126 14.04 -15.76 6.63
CA ARG A 126 13.90 -16.48 5.38
C ARG A 126 13.00 -15.76 4.39
N LEU A 127 12.18 -14.86 4.86
CA LEU A 127 11.33 -14.06 4.00
C LEU A 127 11.93 -12.69 3.74
N GLY A 128 13.07 -12.40 4.33
CA GLY A 128 13.72 -11.12 4.14
C GLY A 128 13.03 -9.97 4.81
N ILE A 129 12.18 -10.25 5.79
CA ILE A 129 11.45 -9.22 6.50
C ILE A 129 11.81 -9.29 7.98
N ASP A 130 12.14 -8.13 8.53
CA ASP A 130 12.53 -8.00 9.88
C ASP A 130 11.60 -7.01 10.54
N ASN A 131 11.22 -7.26 11.77
CA ASN A 131 10.33 -6.36 12.49
C ASN A 131 10.89 -4.96 12.66
N SER A 132 12.20 -4.83 12.65
CA SER A 132 12.80 -3.51 12.74
C SER A 132 12.49 -2.63 11.54
N MET A 133 11.97 -3.21 10.46
CA MET A 133 11.59 -2.45 9.28
C MET A 133 10.24 -1.75 9.44
N PHE A 134 9.51 -2.02 10.52
CA PHE A 134 8.17 -1.49 10.68
C PHE A 134 8.08 -0.53 11.85
N VAL A 135 7.19 0.45 11.71
CA VAL A 135 6.94 1.43 12.75
C VAL A 135 6.18 0.77 13.89
N ASN A 136 6.65 1.00 15.11
CA ASN A 136 5.94 0.49 16.27
C ASN A 136 4.87 1.48 16.70
N ASN A 137 3.74 0.95 17.10
CA ASN A 137 2.65 1.80 17.56
C ASN A 137 2.74 2.09 19.04
#